data_cc1ce1f7b500f284155ff903aec349d4
#
_entry.id   cc1ce1f7b500f284155ff903aec349d4
#
_cell.length_a   1.000
_cell.length_b   1.000
_cell.length_c   1.000
_cell.angle_alpha   90.00
_cell.angle_beta   90.00
_cell.angle_gamma   90.00
#
_symmetry.space_group_name_H-M   'P 1'
#
loop_
_entity.id
_entity.type
_entity.pdbx_description
1 polymer ?
#
loop_
_entity_poly.entity_id
_entity_poly.type
_entity_poly.pdbx_seq_one_letter_code
_entity_poly.pdbx_strand_id
1 'polypeptide(L)'
;MKRFLIILPTYNEASNITRTLRDIKGHFPQFDILHIDDNSPDGTGEIATELKLDGYRQLRNFNKLGLGSAYLQGFHWAIDKGYTHVITMDADGSHHVEDLPKMIDSLNGSNLVVG
;
A
#
# COMPACT_ATOMS: atom_id res chain seq x y z
N MET A 1 -16.91 8.21 -10.13
CA MET A 1 -15.53 8.05 -10.62
C MET A 1 -14.81 6.99 -9.80
N LYS A 2 -14.09 6.11 -10.46
CA LYS A 2 -13.32 5.06 -9.77
C LYS A 2 -11.97 5.59 -9.33
N ARG A 3 -11.62 5.37 -8.07
CA ARG A 3 -10.33 5.73 -7.50
C ARG A 3 -9.72 4.50 -6.85
N PHE A 4 -8.51 4.17 -7.25
CA PHE A 4 -7.84 2.94 -6.85
C PHE A 4 -6.69 3.24 -5.90
N LEU A 5 -6.59 2.48 -4.82
CA LEU A 5 -5.53 2.62 -3.84
C LEU A 5 -4.89 1.27 -3.55
N ILE A 6 -3.57 1.24 -3.51
CA ILE A 6 -2.82 0.09 -3.03
C ILE A 6 -2.32 0.41 -1.62
N ILE A 7 -2.63 -0.46 -0.65
CA ILE A 7 -2.13 -0.34 0.71
C ILE A 7 -0.94 -1.27 0.86
N LEU A 8 0.19 -0.70 1.21
CA LEU A 8 1.46 -1.42 1.30
C LEU A 8 2.04 -1.26 2.70
N PRO A 9 1.79 -2.21 3.61
CA PRO A 9 2.41 -2.17 4.93
C PRO A 9 3.84 -2.71 4.86
N THR A 10 4.73 -2.11 5.64
CA THR A 10 6.13 -2.55 5.65
C THR A 10 6.71 -2.54 7.06
N TYR A 11 7.66 -3.44 7.29
CA TYR A 11 8.55 -3.40 8.43
C TYR A 11 9.88 -4.01 8.00
N ASN A 12 10.96 -3.19 8.05
CA ASN A 12 12.32 -3.62 7.68
C ASN A 12 12.42 -4.16 6.25
N GLU A 13 11.91 -3.37 5.28
CA GLU A 13 11.95 -3.73 3.87
C GLU A 13 12.84 -2.81 3.05
N ALA A 14 13.87 -2.20 3.67
CA ALA A 14 14.73 -1.23 2.98
C ALA A 14 15.36 -1.81 1.71
N SER A 15 15.72 -3.10 1.72
CA SER A 15 16.35 -3.72 0.55
C SER A 15 15.40 -3.96 -0.61
N ASN A 16 14.09 -3.97 -0.37
CA ASN A 16 13.08 -4.29 -1.39
C ASN A 16 12.19 -3.11 -1.75
N ILE A 17 12.11 -2.09 -0.90
CA ILE A 17 11.05 -1.09 -1.03
C ILE A 17 11.11 -0.32 -2.34
N THR A 18 12.29 0.04 -2.80
CA THR A 18 12.45 0.79 -4.06
C THR A 18 11.92 -0.02 -5.23
N ARG A 19 12.34 -1.28 -5.32
CA ARG A 19 11.91 -2.17 -6.40
C ARG A 19 10.41 -2.39 -6.35
N THR A 20 9.88 -2.66 -5.15
CA THR A 20 8.45 -2.92 -4.97
C THR A 20 7.62 -1.72 -5.43
N LEU A 21 7.98 -0.51 -4.99
CA LEU A 21 7.22 0.68 -5.36
C LEU A 21 7.31 0.98 -6.85
N ARG A 22 8.49 0.80 -7.44
CA ARG A 22 8.64 1.03 -8.88
C ARG A 22 7.89 0.00 -9.71
N ASP A 23 7.87 -1.26 -9.27
CA ASP A 23 7.08 -2.29 -9.94
C ASP A 23 5.60 -1.97 -9.92
N ILE A 24 5.09 -1.54 -8.77
CA ILE A 24 3.68 -1.16 -8.64
C ILE A 24 3.35 -0.02 -9.61
N LYS A 25 4.15 1.04 -9.61
CA LYS A 25 3.88 2.19 -10.49
C LYS A 25 4.03 1.83 -11.96
N GLY A 26 4.94 0.92 -12.28
CA GLY A 26 5.12 0.48 -13.66
C GLY A 26 3.96 -0.33 -14.19
N HIS A 27 3.37 -1.18 -13.37
CA HIS A 27 2.25 -2.03 -13.79
C HIS A 27 0.90 -1.35 -13.60
N PHE A 28 0.77 -0.46 -12.62
CA PHE A 28 -0.50 0.17 -12.25
C PHE A 28 -0.31 1.67 -12.05
N PRO A 29 0.05 2.41 -13.12
CA PRO A 29 0.36 3.83 -12.98
C PRO A 29 -0.81 4.68 -12.51
N GLN A 30 -2.04 4.22 -12.71
CA GLN A 30 -3.24 4.95 -12.29
C GLN A 30 -3.61 4.71 -10.83
N PHE A 31 -2.91 3.81 -10.14
CA PHE A 31 -3.18 3.53 -8.73
C PHE A 31 -2.38 4.47 -7.85
N ASP A 32 -3.04 4.98 -6.81
CA ASP A 32 -2.33 5.66 -5.72
C ASP A 32 -1.80 4.61 -4.75
N ILE A 33 -0.76 4.97 -4.01
CA ILE A 33 -0.15 4.06 -3.04
C ILE A 33 -0.21 4.70 -1.66
N LEU A 34 -0.73 3.96 -0.69
CA LEU A 34 -0.61 4.30 0.72
C LEU A 34 0.39 3.33 1.36
N HIS A 35 1.57 3.84 1.64
CA HIS A 35 2.61 3.10 2.30
C HIS A 35 2.47 3.29 3.81
N ILE A 36 2.30 2.20 4.55
CA ILE A 36 2.19 2.26 6.01
C ILE A 36 3.42 1.60 6.60
N ASP A 37 4.35 2.43 7.07
CA ASP A 37 5.58 1.92 7.65
C ASP A 37 5.43 1.79 9.16
N ASP A 38 5.70 0.60 9.66
CA ASP A 38 5.52 0.28 11.08
C ASP A 38 6.77 0.62 11.88
N ASN A 39 7.32 1.79 11.63
CA ASN A 39 8.51 2.35 12.27
C ASN A 39 9.76 1.51 12.05
N SER A 40 10.05 1.25 10.79
CA SER A 40 11.21 0.44 10.41
C SER A 40 12.52 1.13 10.81
N PRO A 41 13.38 0.46 11.58
CA PRO A 41 14.67 1.04 11.96
C PRO A 41 15.70 1.04 10.84
N ASP A 42 15.45 0.32 9.74
CA ASP A 42 16.42 0.18 8.65
C ASP A 42 16.34 1.27 7.59
N GLY A 43 15.47 2.28 7.78
CA GLY A 43 15.34 3.38 6.83
C GLY A 43 14.33 3.15 5.72
N THR A 44 13.47 2.13 5.81
CA THR A 44 12.46 1.85 4.79
C THR A 44 11.64 3.07 4.43
N GLY A 45 11.10 3.77 5.44
CA GLY A 45 10.23 4.92 5.20
C GLY A 45 10.94 6.06 4.51
N GLU A 46 12.16 6.35 4.92
CA GLU A 46 12.97 7.42 4.35
C GLU A 46 13.32 7.12 2.89
N ILE A 47 13.73 5.90 2.61
CA ILE A 47 14.06 5.49 1.24
C ILE A 47 12.84 5.66 0.32
N ALA A 48 11.68 5.21 0.77
CA ALA A 48 10.46 5.30 -0.01
C ALA A 48 10.07 6.76 -0.29
N THR A 49 10.18 7.63 0.70
CA THR A 49 9.83 9.04 0.57
C THR A 49 10.73 9.73 -0.46
N GLU A 50 12.00 9.38 -0.50
CA GLU A 50 12.96 10.00 -1.41
C GLU A 50 12.72 9.66 -2.87
N LEU A 51 11.94 8.62 -3.17
CA LEU A 51 11.61 8.28 -4.56
C LEU A 51 10.68 9.31 -5.22
N LYS A 52 9.93 10.08 -4.42
CA LYS A 52 9.04 11.15 -4.89
C LYS A 52 8.08 10.67 -5.98
N LEU A 53 7.45 9.53 -5.74
CA LEU A 53 6.51 8.95 -6.70
C LEU A 53 5.17 9.70 -6.68
N ASP A 54 4.55 9.82 -7.84
CA ASP A 54 3.22 10.42 -7.95
C ASP A 54 2.18 9.53 -7.28
N GLY A 55 1.22 10.18 -6.58
CA GLY A 55 0.15 9.43 -5.92
C GLY A 55 0.61 8.63 -4.72
N TYR A 56 1.76 8.93 -4.20
CA TYR A 56 2.33 8.23 -3.05
C TYR A 56 2.06 9.01 -1.76
N ARG A 57 1.60 8.29 -0.74
CA ARG A 57 1.43 8.83 0.61
C ARG A 57 2.01 7.83 1.60
N GLN A 58 2.58 8.34 2.68
CA GLN A 58 3.13 7.48 3.72
C GLN A 58 2.54 7.82 5.07
N LEU A 59 2.11 6.78 5.78
CA LEU A 59 1.80 6.86 7.21
C LEU A 59 2.88 6.09 7.96
N ARG A 60 3.36 6.66 9.06
CA ARG A 60 4.36 5.99 9.88
C ARG A 60 3.82 5.79 11.26
N ASN A 61 3.84 4.55 11.74
CA ASN A 61 3.43 4.22 13.10
C ASN A 61 4.67 4.18 13.98
N PHE A 62 4.71 5.05 14.99
CA PHE A 62 5.89 5.12 15.87
C PHE A 62 5.97 3.93 16.81
N ASN A 63 4.84 3.26 17.08
CA ASN A 63 4.83 2.01 17.82
C ASN A 63 4.43 0.92 16.83
N LYS A 64 5.18 -0.19 16.80
CA LYS A 64 4.86 -1.27 15.90
C LYS A 64 3.48 -1.85 16.23
N LEU A 65 2.54 -1.74 15.30
CA LEU A 65 1.15 -2.16 15.51
C LEU A 65 0.85 -3.56 14.96
N GLY A 66 1.69 -4.04 14.04
CA GLY A 66 1.45 -5.31 13.38
C GLY A 66 0.63 -5.16 12.11
N LEU A 67 0.60 -6.26 11.33
CA LEU A 67 0.06 -6.24 9.97
C LEU A 67 -1.44 -5.97 9.93
N GLY A 68 -2.20 -6.63 10.80
CA GLY A 68 -3.66 -6.43 10.83
C GLY A 68 -4.05 -5.01 11.14
N SER A 69 -3.38 -4.38 12.11
CA SER A 69 -3.64 -2.99 12.47
C SER A 69 -3.27 -2.04 11.34
N ALA A 70 -2.20 -2.33 10.62
CA ALA A 70 -1.79 -1.51 9.47
C ALA A 70 -2.85 -1.56 8.37
N TYR A 71 -3.39 -2.73 8.08
CA TYR A 71 -4.46 -2.85 7.08
C TYR A 71 -5.70 -2.08 7.50
N LEU A 72 -6.12 -2.20 8.76
CA LEU A 72 -7.29 -1.46 9.24
C LEU A 72 -7.07 0.05 9.13
N GLN A 73 -5.90 0.50 9.51
CA GLN A 73 -5.54 1.92 9.39
C GLN A 73 -5.65 2.39 7.94
N GLY A 74 -5.13 1.58 7.02
CA GLY A 74 -5.19 1.89 5.60
C GLY A 74 -6.60 1.93 5.05
N PHE A 75 -7.45 1.00 5.48
CA PHE A 75 -8.84 0.95 5.05
C PHE A 75 -9.61 2.19 5.53
N HIS A 76 -9.43 2.60 6.78
CA HIS A 76 -10.07 3.81 7.29
C HIS A 76 -9.60 5.05 6.54
N TRP A 77 -8.31 5.14 6.26
CA TRP A 77 -7.76 6.23 5.49
C TRP A 77 -8.36 6.28 4.09
N ALA A 78 -8.47 5.11 3.45
CA ALA A 78 -9.02 5.02 2.10
C ALA A 78 -10.48 5.48 2.04
N ILE A 79 -11.29 5.05 3.01
CA ILE A 79 -12.69 5.46 3.09
C ILE A 79 -12.78 6.98 3.27
N ASP A 80 -11.99 7.52 4.18
CA ASP A 80 -11.99 8.95 4.48
C ASP A 80 -11.60 9.79 3.26
N LYS A 81 -10.70 9.29 2.42
CA LYS A 81 -10.21 10.00 1.25
C LYS A 81 -11.02 9.73 -0.03
N GLY A 82 -12.07 8.91 0.05
CA GLY A 82 -12.97 8.71 -1.07
C GLY A 82 -12.51 7.69 -2.10
N TYR A 83 -11.63 6.77 -1.74
CA TYR A 83 -11.24 5.69 -2.65
C TYR A 83 -12.38 4.70 -2.81
N THR A 84 -12.53 4.19 -4.02
CA THR A 84 -13.60 3.25 -4.34
C THR A 84 -13.11 1.81 -4.38
N HIS A 85 -11.82 1.60 -4.59
CA HIS A 85 -11.22 0.28 -4.71
C HIS A 85 -9.89 0.27 -3.96
N VAL A 86 -9.72 -0.72 -3.09
CA VAL A 86 -8.53 -0.84 -2.25
C VAL A 86 -7.96 -2.24 -2.40
N ILE A 87 -6.66 -2.31 -2.58
CA ILE A 87 -5.93 -3.57 -2.72
C ILE A 87 -4.80 -3.57 -1.70
N THR A 88 -4.55 -4.71 -1.09
CA THR A 88 -3.42 -4.86 -0.18
C THR A 88 -2.30 -5.64 -0.86
N MET A 89 -1.05 -5.32 -0.50
CA MET A 89 0.09 -5.92 -1.15
C MET A 89 1.25 -5.97 -0.15
N ASP A 90 2.03 -7.05 -0.19
CA ASP A 90 3.21 -7.18 0.65
C ASP A 90 4.45 -6.66 -0.06
N ALA A 91 5.38 -6.07 0.72
CA ALA A 91 6.60 -5.48 0.19
C ALA A 91 7.79 -6.44 0.21
N ASP A 92 7.59 -7.70 0.54
CA ASP A 92 8.68 -8.66 0.67
C ASP A 92 9.07 -9.34 -0.63
N GLY A 93 8.48 -8.91 -1.74
CA GLY A 93 8.78 -9.47 -3.06
C GLY A 93 7.96 -10.69 -3.42
N SER A 94 7.04 -11.11 -2.54
CA SER A 94 6.21 -12.29 -2.80
C SER A 94 4.83 -11.97 -3.36
N HIS A 95 4.54 -10.71 -3.59
CA HIS A 95 3.24 -10.29 -4.10
C HIS A 95 3.01 -10.75 -5.53
N HIS A 96 1.75 -10.99 -5.85
CA HIS A 96 1.32 -11.41 -7.18
C HIS A 96 0.50 -10.29 -7.80
N VAL A 97 1.16 -9.45 -8.58
CA VAL A 97 0.55 -8.27 -9.18
C VAL A 97 -0.63 -8.63 -10.07
N GLU A 98 -0.56 -9.76 -10.76
CA GLU A 98 -1.60 -10.24 -11.66
C GLU A 98 -2.89 -10.61 -10.95
N ASP A 99 -2.86 -10.77 -9.62
CA ASP A 99 -4.07 -11.07 -8.86
C ASP A 99 -4.89 -9.82 -8.51
N LEU A 100 -4.33 -8.63 -8.69
CA LEU A 100 -4.96 -7.39 -8.30
C LEU A 100 -6.34 -7.16 -8.96
N PRO A 101 -6.54 -7.44 -10.25
CA PRO A 101 -7.87 -7.24 -10.86
C PRO A 101 -8.97 -8.03 -10.16
N LYS A 102 -8.66 -9.24 -9.69
CA LYS A 102 -9.65 -10.04 -8.96
C LYS A 102 -10.03 -9.40 -7.64
N MET A 103 -9.07 -8.80 -6.95
CA MET A 103 -9.31 -8.12 -5.69
C MET A 103 -10.14 -6.85 -5.90
N ILE A 104 -9.90 -6.14 -6.98
CA ILE A 104 -10.68 -4.95 -7.33
C ILE A 104 -12.16 -5.33 -7.52
N ASP A 105 -12.42 -6.42 -8.24
CA ASP A 105 -13.77 -6.86 -8.50
C ASP A 105 -14.51 -7.19 -7.19
N SER A 106 -13.83 -7.79 -6.23
CA SER A 106 -14.45 -8.14 -4.95
C SER A 106 -14.77 -6.93 -4.08
N LEU A 107 -14.14 -5.78 -4.33
CA LEU A 107 -14.44 -4.55 -3.62
C LEU A 107 -15.63 -3.79 -4.20
N ASN A 108 -16.09 -4.20 -5.34
CA ASN A 108 -17.19 -3.53 -6.02
C ASN A 108 -18.45 -3.68 -5.17
N GLY A 109 -18.95 -2.59 -4.65
CA GLY A 109 -20.09 -2.62 -3.74
C GLY A 109 -19.77 -2.09 -2.38
N SER A 110 -18.60 -1.51 -2.18
CA SER A 110 -18.22 -0.71 -1.02
C SER A 110 -17.60 -1.45 0.14
N ASN A 111 -17.41 -2.74 0.06
CA ASN A 111 -16.79 -3.48 1.15
C ASN A 111 -15.30 -3.57 0.96
N LEU A 112 -14.56 -3.57 2.07
CA LEU A 112 -13.12 -3.71 2.05
C LEU A 112 -12.75 -5.18 2.11
N VAL A 113 -11.77 -5.56 1.31
CA VAL A 113 -11.30 -6.93 1.23
C VAL A 113 -9.82 -6.96 1.55
N VAL A 114 -9.41 -7.89 2.42
CA VAL A 114 -8.01 -8.14 2.71
C VAL A 114 -7.55 -9.28 1.82
N GLY A 115 -6.56 -8.96 1.00
CA GLY A 115 -6.00 -9.93 0.06
C GLY A 115 -4.92 -10.81 0.67
#